data_b6d004e537976fff2737fa16cf07c0b4
#
_entry.id   b6d004e537976fff2737fa16cf07c0b4
#
_cell.length_a   1.000
_cell.length_b   1.000
_cell.length_c   1.000
_cell.angle_alpha   90.00
_cell.angle_beta   90.00
_cell.angle_gamma   90.00
#
_symmetry.space_group_name_H-M   'P 1'
#
loop_
_entity.id
_entity.type
_entity.pdbx_description
1 polymer ?
#
loop_
_entity_poly.entity_id
_entity_poly.type
_entity_poly.pdbx_seq_one_letter_code
_entity_poly.pdbx_strand_id
1 'polypeptide(L)'
;MKRLRVIVVEDNAVIGMLLTELITAMGHEVCALERTEDDAVSKTLRCRPDLMIVDAQLGKGSGVAAVEAVLRTRSVPHIFISGAAVDVHRTDSIVLRKPFIESDLALAIERAVGTAAA
;
A
#
# COMPACT_ATOMS: atom_id res chain seq x y z
N MET A 1 -8.31 -17.90 1.74
CA MET A 1 -7.23 -16.88 1.69
C MET A 1 -6.95 -16.35 3.08
N LYS A 2 -5.70 -16.17 3.41
CA LYS A 2 -5.30 -15.63 4.71
C LYS A 2 -5.79 -14.19 4.85
N ARG A 3 -6.34 -13.86 6.01
CA ARG A 3 -6.71 -12.49 6.34
C ARG A 3 -5.44 -11.68 6.60
N LEU A 4 -5.27 -10.58 5.87
CA LEU A 4 -4.10 -9.72 5.98
C LEU A 4 -4.42 -8.48 6.82
N ARG A 5 -3.40 -7.99 7.51
CA ARG A 5 -3.44 -6.66 8.11
C ARG A 5 -2.79 -5.71 7.13
N VAL A 6 -3.54 -4.71 6.71
CA VAL A 6 -3.14 -3.81 5.62
C VAL A 6 -3.08 -2.38 6.14
N ILE A 7 -2.00 -1.67 5.82
CA ILE A 7 -1.98 -0.23 5.99
C ILE A 7 -2.23 0.43 4.64
N VAL A 8 -3.12 1.42 4.62
CA VAL A 8 -3.43 2.21 3.44
C VAL A 8 -2.83 3.59 3.62
N VAL A 9 -2.09 4.06 2.62
CA VAL A 9 -1.48 5.39 2.63
C VAL A 9 -2.03 6.16 1.44
N GLU A 10 -2.87 7.18 1.71
CA GLU A 10 -3.58 7.94 0.71
C GLU A 10 -3.95 9.31 1.28
N ASP A 11 -3.54 10.38 0.63
CA ASP A 11 -3.82 11.72 1.13
C ASP A 11 -5.22 12.23 0.82
N ASN A 12 -5.90 11.67 -0.19
CA ASN A 12 -7.29 12.01 -0.48
C ASN A 12 -8.20 11.22 0.43
N ALA A 13 -8.96 11.91 1.27
CA ALA A 13 -9.80 11.26 2.28
C ALA A 13 -10.86 10.34 1.67
N VAL A 14 -11.47 10.74 0.55
CA VAL A 14 -12.52 9.93 -0.10
C VAL A 14 -11.93 8.66 -0.67
N ILE A 15 -10.81 8.79 -1.38
CA ILE A 15 -10.14 7.62 -1.97
C ILE A 15 -9.66 6.67 -0.89
N GLY A 16 -9.11 7.21 0.19
CA GLY A 16 -8.68 6.40 1.33
C GLY A 16 -9.81 5.61 1.95
N MET A 17 -10.97 6.23 2.11
CA MET A 17 -12.16 5.53 2.62
C MET A 17 -12.62 4.43 1.67
N LEU A 18 -12.66 4.72 0.37
CA LEU A 18 -13.07 3.72 -0.62
C LEU A 18 -12.14 2.52 -0.64
N LEU A 19 -10.83 2.77 -0.56
CA LEU A 19 -9.84 1.69 -0.49
C LEU A 19 -10.04 0.86 0.78
N THR A 20 -10.26 1.51 1.91
CA THR A 20 -10.50 0.83 3.18
C THR A 20 -11.74 -0.07 3.09
N GLU A 21 -12.84 0.43 2.52
CA GLU A 21 -14.06 -0.35 2.37
C GLU A 21 -13.84 -1.55 1.45
N LEU A 22 -13.14 -1.34 0.34
CA LEU A 22 -12.87 -2.39 -0.64
C LEU A 22 -12.02 -3.50 -0.04
N ILE A 23 -10.95 -3.13 0.65
CA ILE A 23 -10.04 -4.08 1.29
C ILE A 23 -10.76 -4.87 2.39
N THR A 24 -11.59 -4.19 3.17
CA THR A 24 -12.39 -4.82 4.21
C THR A 24 -13.39 -5.80 3.61
N ALA A 25 -14.04 -5.42 2.50
CA ALA A 25 -14.98 -6.30 1.81
C ALA A 25 -14.30 -7.55 1.26
N MET A 26 -13.01 -7.49 0.96
CA MET A 26 -12.24 -8.63 0.50
C MET A 26 -11.84 -9.58 1.64
N GLY A 27 -12.18 -9.25 2.88
CA GLY A 27 -11.88 -10.10 4.03
C GLY A 27 -10.60 -9.75 4.77
N HIS A 28 -9.98 -8.63 4.44
CA HIS A 28 -8.76 -8.17 5.12
C HIS A 28 -9.08 -7.10 6.15
N GLU A 29 -8.14 -6.84 7.04
CA GLU A 29 -8.26 -5.81 8.07
C GLU A 29 -7.39 -4.61 7.68
N VAL A 30 -7.95 -3.40 7.72
CA VAL A 30 -7.17 -2.18 7.56
C VAL A 30 -6.74 -1.72 8.94
N CYS A 31 -5.47 -1.87 9.25
CA CYS A 31 -4.96 -1.54 10.58
C CYS A 31 -4.67 -0.05 10.75
N ALA A 32 -4.52 0.67 9.64
CA ALA A 32 -4.31 2.12 9.68
C ALA A 32 -4.56 2.71 8.29
N LEU A 33 -5.01 3.96 8.28
CA LEU A 33 -5.13 4.79 7.08
C LEU A 33 -4.37 6.07 7.37
N GLU A 34 -3.25 6.27 6.68
CA GLU A 34 -2.38 7.43 6.91
C GLU A 34 -2.31 8.29 5.65
N ARG A 35 -1.98 9.56 5.82
CA ARG A 35 -2.09 10.55 4.75
C ARG A 35 -0.76 11.18 4.34
N THR A 36 0.28 11.03 5.16
CA THR A 36 1.58 11.66 4.93
C THR A 36 2.69 10.63 4.95
N GLU A 37 3.82 11.00 4.38
CA GLU A 37 5.01 10.15 4.36
C GLU A 37 5.46 9.80 5.78
N ASP A 38 5.57 10.79 6.66
CA ASP A 38 6.07 10.58 8.02
C ASP A 38 5.14 9.69 8.83
N ASP A 39 3.83 9.94 8.75
CA ASP A 39 2.86 9.13 9.49
C ASP A 39 2.80 7.71 8.94
N ALA A 40 2.95 7.55 7.63
CA ALA A 40 2.98 6.23 7.01
C ALA A 40 4.14 5.39 7.55
N VAL A 41 5.34 5.97 7.61
CA VAL A 41 6.53 5.27 8.11
C VAL A 41 6.35 4.91 9.59
N SER A 42 6.00 5.91 10.39
CA SER A 42 5.84 5.73 11.84
C SER A 42 4.80 4.65 12.16
N LYS A 43 3.63 4.74 11.53
CA LYS A 43 2.55 3.80 11.81
C LYS A 43 2.85 2.40 11.29
N THR A 44 3.50 2.29 10.14
CA THR A 44 3.88 0.99 9.60
C THR A 44 4.83 0.26 10.54
N LEU A 45 5.82 0.95 11.05
CA LEU A 45 6.78 0.34 11.98
C LEU A 45 6.13 -0.07 13.30
N ARG A 46 5.07 0.63 13.72
CA ARG A 46 4.34 0.31 14.95
C ARG A 46 3.32 -0.80 14.76
N CYS A 47 2.55 -0.76 13.67
CA CYS A 47 1.45 -1.70 13.43
C CYS A 47 1.92 -3.04 12.88
N ARG A 48 3.06 -3.08 12.22
CA ARG A 48 3.61 -4.27 11.56
C ARG A 48 2.59 -4.94 10.64
N PRO A 49 2.14 -4.24 9.60
CA PRO A 49 1.17 -4.82 8.67
C PRO A 49 1.79 -5.92 7.81
N ASP A 50 0.92 -6.75 7.24
CA ASP A 50 1.32 -7.77 6.28
C ASP A 50 1.50 -7.19 4.88
N LEU A 51 0.92 -6.02 4.62
CA LEU A 51 0.90 -5.40 3.30
C LEU A 51 0.70 -3.90 3.43
N MET A 52 1.41 -3.14 2.58
CA MET A 52 1.21 -1.71 2.42
C MET A 52 0.57 -1.45 1.06
N ILE A 53 -0.50 -0.65 1.03
CA ILE A 53 -1.08 -0.14 -0.21
C ILE A 53 -0.92 1.37 -0.17
N VAL A 54 -0.12 1.90 -1.09
CA VAL A 54 0.43 3.25 -0.95
C VAL A 54 0.26 4.04 -2.24
N ASP A 55 -0.40 5.19 -2.14
CA ASP A 55 -0.39 6.16 -3.25
C ASP A 55 1.05 6.64 -3.41
N ALA A 56 1.59 6.49 -4.61
CA ALA A 56 2.98 6.86 -4.89
C ALA A 56 3.22 8.35 -4.69
N GLN A 57 2.19 9.18 -4.90
CA GLN A 57 2.30 10.63 -4.79
C GLN A 57 1.39 11.14 -3.68
N LEU A 58 1.97 11.66 -2.63
CA LEU A 58 1.24 12.25 -1.50
C LEU A 58 1.37 13.76 -1.54
N GLY A 59 0.37 14.45 -1.02
CA GLY A 59 0.42 15.91 -0.94
C GLY A 59 1.55 16.41 -0.07
N LYS A 60 1.92 15.61 0.97
CA LYS A 60 3.07 15.90 1.82
C LYS A 60 4.01 14.71 1.76
N GLY A 61 5.06 14.84 0.97
CA GLY A 61 6.04 13.79 0.79
C GLY A 61 5.70 12.83 -0.34
N SER A 62 6.25 11.66 -0.29
CA SER A 62 6.16 10.66 -1.35
C SER A 62 5.84 9.30 -0.76
N GLY A 63 4.89 8.59 -1.39
CA GLY A 63 4.61 7.21 -1.01
C GLY A 63 5.78 6.30 -1.32
N VAL A 64 6.51 6.57 -2.40
CA VAL A 64 7.71 5.80 -2.75
C VAL A 64 8.76 5.96 -1.66
N ALA A 65 9.00 7.19 -1.21
CA ALA A 65 9.98 7.47 -0.15
C ALA A 65 9.57 6.81 1.17
N ALA A 66 8.26 6.80 1.46
CA ALA A 66 7.76 6.14 2.68
C ALA A 66 8.07 4.65 2.67
N VAL A 67 7.80 3.98 1.55
CA VAL A 67 8.09 2.54 1.42
C VAL A 67 9.59 2.30 1.52
N GLU A 68 10.40 3.08 0.85
CA GLU A 68 11.86 2.93 0.93
C GLU A 68 12.37 3.07 2.36
N ALA A 69 11.82 4.02 3.12
CA ALA A 69 12.18 4.21 4.52
C ALA A 69 11.82 2.99 5.37
N VAL A 70 10.64 2.42 5.16
CA VAL A 70 10.22 1.22 5.87
C VAL A 70 11.14 0.04 5.53
N LEU A 71 11.45 -0.13 4.25
CA LEU A 71 12.25 -1.27 3.79
C LEU A 71 13.69 -1.24 4.28
N ARG A 72 14.19 -0.07 4.73
CA ARG A 72 15.49 0.00 5.39
C ARG A 72 15.49 -0.67 6.77
N THR A 73 14.31 -0.82 7.36
CA THR A 73 14.16 -1.39 8.70
C THR A 73 13.64 -2.81 8.67
N ARG A 74 12.69 -3.10 7.78
CA ARG A 74 12.08 -4.42 7.69
C ARG A 74 11.48 -4.64 6.31
N SER A 75 11.36 -5.90 5.92
CA SER A 75 10.75 -6.28 4.66
C SER A 75 9.24 -6.31 4.82
N VAL A 76 8.52 -5.57 3.96
CA VAL A 76 7.05 -5.55 3.96
C VAL A 76 6.58 -5.58 2.50
N PRO A 77 5.70 -6.52 2.14
CA PRO A 77 5.06 -6.49 0.82
C PRO A 77 4.33 -5.18 0.61
N HIS A 78 4.38 -4.64 -0.60
CA HIS A 78 3.77 -3.36 -0.88
C HIS A 78 3.27 -3.26 -2.31
N ILE A 79 2.24 -2.43 -2.51
CA ILE A 79 1.68 -2.09 -3.81
C ILE A 79 1.62 -0.57 -3.88
N PHE A 80 2.14 0.00 -4.98
CA PHE A 80 1.95 1.42 -5.26
C PHE A 80 0.71 1.61 -6.11
N ILE A 81 -0.07 2.63 -5.78
CA ILE A 81 -1.19 3.08 -6.60
C ILE A 81 -0.78 4.41 -7.21
N SER A 82 -1.00 4.57 -8.51
CA SER A 82 -0.59 5.80 -9.18
C SER A 82 -1.48 6.14 -10.37
N GLY A 83 -1.77 7.42 -10.53
CA GLY A 83 -2.47 7.94 -11.71
C GLY A 83 -1.51 8.30 -12.85
N ALA A 84 -0.21 8.23 -12.60
CA ALA A 84 0.83 8.59 -13.56
C ALA A 84 1.96 7.58 -13.53
N ALA A 85 2.93 7.74 -14.42
CA ALA A 85 4.13 6.88 -14.40
C ALA A 85 4.88 7.11 -13.07
N VAL A 86 5.31 6.02 -12.45
CA VAL A 86 6.00 6.06 -11.17
C VAL A 86 7.45 5.67 -11.38
N ASP A 87 8.34 6.49 -10.88
CA ASP A 87 9.76 6.19 -10.89
C ASP A 87 10.09 5.44 -9.59
N VAL A 88 10.06 4.11 -9.66
CA VAL A 88 10.46 3.26 -8.54
C VAL A 88 11.76 2.57 -8.91
N HIS A 89 12.71 2.62 -8.00
CA HIS A 89 14.03 2.05 -8.23
C HIS A 89 14.05 0.54 -8.08
N ARG A 90 13.03 -0.02 -7.42
CA ARG A 90 12.93 -1.46 -7.20
C ARG A 90 12.18 -2.11 -8.37
N THR A 91 12.77 -3.12 -8.98
CA THR A 91 12.14 -3.83 -10.09
C THR A 91 11.07 -4.81 -9.65
N ASP A 92 11.03 -5.15 -8.35
CA ASP A 92 10.05 -6.07 -7.77
C ASP A 92 8.80 -5.37 -7.25
N SER A 93 8.74 -4.05 -7.33
CA SER A 93 7.56 -3.30 -6.87
C SER A 93 6.39 -3.48 -7.82
N ILE A 94 5.21 -3.66 -7.23
CA ILE A 94 3.96 -3.78 -7.97
C ILE A 94 3.31 -2.42 -8.03
N VAL A 95 2.94 -1.98 -9.23
CA VAL A 95 2.29 -0.68 -9.45
C VAL A 95 0.92 -0.92 -10.06
N LEU A 96 -0.11 -0.39 -9.40
CA LEU A 96 -1.49 -0.47 -9.86
C LEU A 96 -1.90 0.91 -10.37
N ARG A 97 -2.20 0.99 -11.67
CA ARG A 97 -2.54 2.27 -12.32
C ARG A 97 -4.01 2.61 -12.10
N LYS A 98 -4.28 3.87 -11.81
CA LYS A 98 -5.65 4.40 -11.74
C LYS A 98 -6.15 4.72 -13.16
N PRO A 99 -7.43 4.48 -13.48
CA PRO A 99 -8.41 3.82 -12.64
C PRO A 99 -8.25 2.30 -12.65
N PHE A 100 -8.65 1.64 -11.56
CA PHE A 100 -8.61 0.19 -11.48
C PHE A 100 -9.93 -0.33 -10.89
N ILE A 101 -10.19 -1.62 -11.11
CA ILE A 101 -11.37 -2.28 -10.55
C ILE A 101 -10.93 -3.25 -9.44
N GLU A 102 -11.92 -3.77 -8.71
CA GLU A 102 -11.65 -4.65 -7.58
C GLU A 102 -10.78 -5.85 -7.94
N SER A 103 -11.03 -6.48 -9.10
CA SER A 103 -10.25 -7.65 -9.52
C SER A 103 -8.79 -7.30 -9.78
N ASP A 104 -8.50 -6.09 -10.26
CA ASP A 104 -7.11 -5.64 -10.45
C ASP A 104 -6.40 -5.54 -9.10
N LEU A 105 -7.09 -4.98 -8.10
CA LEU A 105 -6.53 -4.86 -6.75
C LEU A 105 -6.33 -6.23 -6.12
N ALA A 106 -7.30 -7.13 -6.28
CA ALA A 106 -7.18 -8.49 -5.73
C ALA A 106 -5.98 -9.23 -6.31
N LEU A 107 -5.77 -9.12 -7.62
CA LEU A 107 -4.63 -9.74 -8.27
C LEU A 107 -3.31 -9.13 -7.80
N ALA A 108 -3.26 -7.80 -7.64
CA ALA A 108 -2.06 -7.12 -7.14
C ALA A 108 -1.72 -7.59 -5.72
N ILE A 109 -2.73 -7.75 -4.87
CA ILE A 109 -2.53 -8.24 -3.51
C ILE A 109 -1.93 -9.65 -3.52
N GLU A 110 -2.50 -10.55 -4.33
CA GLU A 110 -1.98 -11.91 -4.45
C GLU A 110 -0.52 -11.90 -4.88
N ARG A 111 -0.19 -11.09 -5.87
CA ARG A 111 1.18 -11.01 -6.39
C ARG A 111 2.15 -10.47 -5.35
N ALA A 112 1.75 -9.44 -4.62
CA ALA A 112 2.61 -8.83 -3.61
C ALA A 112 2.90 -9.78 -2.45
N VAL A 113 1.86 -10.44 -1.94
CA VAL A 113 1.99 -11.34 -0.80
C VAL A 113 2.61 -12.67 -1.21
N GLY A 114 2.23 -13.19 -2.38
CA GLY A 114 2.81 -14.42 -2.90
C GLY A 114 4.30 -14.31 -3.14
N THR A 115 4.76 -13.18 -3.70
CA THR A 115 6.18 -12.92 -3.93
C THR A 115 6.94 -12.87 -2.60
N ALA A 116 6.35 -12.24 -1.59
CA ALA A 116 6.97 -12.14 -0.26
C ALA A 116 7.01 -13.49 0.45
N ALA A 117 6.02 -14.34 0.20
CA ALA A 117 5.93 -15.66 0.82
C ALA A 117 6.90 -16.67 0.19
N ALA A 118 7.30 -16.41 -1.03
CA ALA A 118 8.25 -17.25 -1.72
C ALA A 118 9.67 -17.01 -1.22
#